data_49784ef4c015224b00ff1fbace4e5869
#
_entry.id   49784ef4c015224b00ff1fbace4e5869
#
_cell.length_a   1.000
_cell.length_b   1.000
_cell.length_c   1.000
_cell.angle_alpha   90.00
_cell.angle_beta   90.00
_cell.angle_gamma   90.00
#
_symmetry.space_group_name_H-M   'P 1'
#
loop_
_entity.id
_entity.type
_entity.pdbx_description
1 polymer ?
#
loop_
_entity_poly.entity_id
_entity_poly.type
_entity_poly.pdbx_seq_one_letter_code
_entity_poly.pdbx_strand_id
1 'polypeptide(L)'
;SSDYRLKEDLQDFKGLDLVSKIPVYDFKWKTDESRSYGVMAHELEEVLPQAVTGEKDAEEMQSVDYSKIVPLLVKSIQELSAKLEALECQCEKK
;
A
#
# COMPACT_ATOMS: atom_id res chain seq x y z
N SER A 1 11.40 -4.31 14.31
CA SER A 1 12.65 -3.62 14.55
C SER A 1 12.86 -2.52 13.52
N SER A 2 12.94 -1.30 14.00
CA SER A 2 13.13 -0.12 13.15
C SER A 2 14.31 0.73 13.61
N ASP A 3 15.23 0.13 14.36
CA ASP A 3 16.39 0.84 14.82
C ASP A 3 17.27 1.28 13.64
N TYR A 4 17.71 2.54 13.65
CA TYR A 4 18.47 3.11 12.54
C TYR A 4 19.78 2.35 12.27
N ARG A 5 20.33 1.67 13.27
CA ARG A 5 21.57 0.91 13.12
C ARG A 5 21.44 -0.32 12.22
N LEU A 6 20.19 -0.72 11.93
CA LEU A 6 19.90 -1.86 11.06
C LEU A 6 19.61 -1.46 9.61
N LYS A 7 19.59 -0.16 9.33
CA LYS A 7 19.13 0.37 8.04
C LYS A 7 20.20 1.24 7.41
N GLU A 8 20.33 1.14 6.09
CA GLU A 8 21.25 1.95 5.31
C GLU A 8 20.65 2.28 3.96
N ASP A 9 21.30 3.16 3.20
CA ASP A 9 20.93 3.52 1.84
C ASP A 9 19.47 3.98 1.74
N LEU A 10 19.11 4.97 2.55
CA LEU A 10 17.75 5.53 2.54
C LEU A 10 17.50 6.28 1.24
N GLN A 11 16.47 5.86 0.51
CA GLN A 11 16.09 6.48 -0.75
C GLN A 11 14.64 6.91 -0.70
N ASP A 12 14.31 7.94 -1.47
CA ASP A 12 12.94 8.38 -1.63
C ASP A 12 12.19 7.48 -2.62
N PHE A 13 10.87 7.51 -2.58
CA PHE A 13 10.05 6.74 -3.50
C PHE A 13 8.71 7.45 -3.69
N LYS A 14 7.96 7.07 -4.73
CA LYS A 14 6.68 7.68 -5.08
C LYS A 14 5.53 6.81 -4.60
N GLY A 15 4.90 7.24 -3.49
CA GLY A 15 3.84 6.47 -2.87
C GLY A 15 2.53 6.49 -3.64
N LEU A 16 2.09 7.66 -4.12
CA LEU A 16 0.82 7.78 -4.84
C LEU A 16 0.80 6.94 -6.12
N ASP A 17 1.91 6.90 -6.85
CA ASP A 17 1.99 6.09 -8.06
C ASP A 17 1.75 4.61 -7.75
N LEU A 18 2.28 4.13 -6.65
CA LEU A 18 2.13 2.74 -6.25
C LEU A 18 0.75 2.46 -5.66
N VAL A 19 0.32 3.28 -4.70
CA VAL A 19 -0.95 3.04 -4.00
C VAL A 19 -2.15 3.09 -4.94
N SER A 20 -2.10 3.93 -5.97
CA SER A 20 -3.18 4.04 -6.95
C SER A 20 -3.38 2.76 -7.77
N LYS A 21 -2.40 1.88 -7.79
CA LYS A 21 -2.44 0.62 -8.55
C LYS A 21 -2.90 -0.58 -7.72
N ILE A 22 -3.15 -0.39 -6.43
CA ILE A 22 -3.56 -1.48 -5.55
C ILE A 22 -5.09 -1.59 -5.57
N PRO A 23 -5.66 -2.68 -6.13
CA PRO A 23 -7.11 -2.90 -6.08
C PRO A 23 -7.53 -3.23 -4.65
N VAL A 24 -8.59 -2.59 -4.20
CA VAL A 24 -9.12 -2.78 -2.84
C VAL A 24 -10.61 -3.09 -2.95
N TYR A 25 -11.05 -4.07 -2.18
CA TYR A 25 -12.41 -4.61 -2.31
C TYR A 25 -13.12 -4.74 -0.98
N ASP A 26 -14.43 -4.65 -1.02
CA ASP A 26 -15.32 -5.22 -0.03
C ASP A 26 -15.63 -6.64 -0.52
N PHE A 27 -15.30 -7.65 0.27
CA PHE A 27 -15.45 -9.05 -0.15
C PHE A 27 -16.13 -9.87 0.94
N LYS A 28 -16.57 -11.06 0.55
CA LYS A 28 -17.17 -12.03 1.46
C LYS A 28 -16.25 -13.25 1.59
N TRP A 29 -16.03 -13.70 2.83
CA TRP A 29 -15.29 -14.93 3.07
C TRP A 29 -16.16 -16.13 2.66
N LYS A 30 -15.57 -17.05 1.90
CA LYS A 30 -16.29 -18.28 1.51
C LYS A 30 -16.58 -19.17 2.70
N THR A 31 -15.77 -19.08 3.76
CA THR A 31 -15.85 -19.98 4.91
C THR A 31 -17.05 -19.71 5.81
N ASP A 32 -17.42 -18.44 5.99
CA ASP A 32 -18.48 -18.07 6.96
C ASP A 32 -19.42 -16.99 6.46
N GLU A 33 -19.24 -16.57 5.21
CA GLU A 33 -20.07 -15.54 4.56
C GLU A 33 -20.00 -14.15 5.18
N SER A 34 -19.09 -13.92 6.15
CA SER A 34 -18.87 -12.57 6.67
C SER A 34 -18.14 -11.70 5.63
N ARG A 35 -18.31 -10.40 5.74
CA ARG A 35 -17.70 -9.45 4.81
C ARG A 35 -16.53 -8.72 5.45
N SER A 36 -15.58 -8.31 4.63
CA SER A 36 -14.40 -7.56 5.06
C SER A 36 -13.89 -6.69 3.92
N TYR A 37 -12.99 -5.78 4.24
CA TYR A 37 -12.27 -4.98 3.25
C TYR A 37 -10.85 -5.53 3.12
N GLY A 38 -10.35 -5.56 1.89
CA GLY A 38 -8.98 -6.03 1.71
C GLY A 38 -8.57 -6.11 0.26
N VAL A 39 -7.45 -6.77 0.06
CA VAL A 39 -6.80 -6.92 -1.25
C VAL A 39 -6.72 -8.38 -1.62
N MET A 40 -6.49 -8.65 -2.91
CA MET A 40 -6.12 -9.99 -3.38
C MET A 40 -4.59 -10.07 -3.38
N ALA A 41 -4.05 -11.11 -2.76
CA ALA A 41 -2.60 -11.23 -2.59
C ALA A 41 -1.83 -11.13 -3.91
N HIS A 42 -2.28 -11.84 -4.95
CA HIS A 42 -1.60 -11.84 -6.24
C HIS A 42 -1.62 -10.46 -6.92
N GLU A 43 -2.67 -9.67 -6.69
CA GLU A 43 -2.74 -8.31 -7.23
C GLU A 43 -1.84 -7.35 -6.46
N LEU A 44 -1.80 -7.46 -5.14
CA LEU A 44 -0.90 -6.66 -4.32
C LEU A 44 0.56 -6.96 -4.65
N GLU A 45 0.87 -8.22 -4.94
CA GLU A 45 2.23 -8.66 -5.25
C GLU A 45 2.81 -7.92 -6.45
N GLU A 46 1.99 -7.57 -7.44
CA GLU A 46 2.45 -6.83 -8.61
C GLU A 46 2.92 -5.42 -8.26
N VAL A 47 2.39 -4.84 -7.19
CA VAL A 47 2.70 -3.47 -6.78
C VAL A 47 3.72 -3.45 -5.65
N LEU A 48 3.57 -4.34 -4.68
CA LEU A 48 4.36 -4.36 -3.46
C LEU A 48 4.69 -5.81 -3.08
N PRO A 49 5.62 -6.44 -3.82
CA PRO A 49 5.91 -7.86 -3.62
C PRO A 49 6.42 -8.19 -2.22
N GLN A 50 7.08 -7.26 -1.53
CA GLN A 50 7.57 -7.50 -0.17
C GLN A 50 6.46 -7.66 0.86
N ALA A 51 5.22 -7.33 0.52
CA ALA A 51 4.07 -7.49 1.41
C ALA A 51 3.37 -8.85 1.25
N VAL A 52 3.80 -9.67 0.30
CA VAL A 52 3.12 -10.91 -0.03
C VAL A 52 4.05 -12.10 0.14
N THR A 53 3.53 -13.15 0.76
CA THR A 53 4.23 -14.43 0.93
C THR A 53 3.46 -15.51 0.19
N GLY A 54 4.20 -16.42 -0.47
CA GLY A 54 3.62 -17.53 -1.20
C GLY A 54 3.37 -17.21 -2.67
N GLU A 55 2.97 -18.22 -3.41
CA GLU A 55 2.72 -18.11 -4.85
C GLU A 55 1.25 -18.34 -5.17
N LYS A 56 0.76 -17.64 -6.19
CA LYS A 56 -0.61 -17.79 -6.66
C LYS A 56 -0.85 -19.24 -7.10
N ASP A 57 -1.99 -19.78 -6.70
CA ASP A 57 -2.44 -21.12 -7.05
C ASP A 57 -1.52 -22.25 -6.55
N ALA A 58 -0.63 -21.98 -5.61
CA ALA A 58 0.16 -23.00 -4.96
C ALA A 58 -0.69 -23.78 -3.96
N GLU A 59 -0.15 -24.89 -3.45
CA GLU A 59 -0.84 -25.71 -2.46
C GLU A 59 -1.18 -24.91 -1.21
N GLU A 60 -0.23 -24.07 -0.77
CA GLU A 60 -0.47 -23.18 0.37
C GLU A 60 -1.07 -21.85 -0.11
N MET A 61 -1.99 -21.31 0.67
CA MET A 61 -2.58 -20.01 0.39
C MET A 61 -1.55 -18.90 0.54
N GLN A 62 -1.64 -17.89 -0.33
CA GLN A 62 -0.84 -16.69 -0.17
C GLN A 62 -1.27 -15.91 1.07
N SER A 63 -0.35 -15.15 1.65
CA SER A 63 -0.66 -14.26 2.78
C SER A 63 -0.13 -12.85 2.50
N VAL A 64 -0.76 -11.87 3.15
CA VAL A 64 -0.44 -10.46 3.01
C VAL A 64 -0.07 -9.89 4.36
N ASP A 65 1.03 -9.16 4.40
CA ASP A 65 1.43 -8.39 5.58
C ASP A 65 1.04 -6.93 5.36
N TYR A 66 -0.12 -6.54 5.92
CA TYR A 66 -0.63 -5.17 5.78
C TYR A 66 0.29 -4.13 6.42
N SER A 67 1.11 -4.51 7.38
CA SER A 67 2.05 -3.56 8.00
C SER A 67 3.05 -2.99 6.98
N LYS A 68 3.33 -3.74 5.91
CA LYS A 68 4.21 -3.29 4.83
C LYS A 68 3.58 -2.19 3.97
N ILE A 69 2.25 -2.08 4.00
CA ILE A 69 1.52 -1.07 3.23
C ILE A 69 1.53 0.27 3.98
N VAL A 70 1.67 0.26 5.31
CA VAL A 70 1.57 1.48 6.11
C VAL A 70 2.58 2.56 5.68
N PRO A 71 3.88 2.28 5.52
CA PRO A 71 4.81 3.31 5.04
C PRO A 71 4.44 3.86 3.67
N LEU A 72 3.90 3.02 2.79
CA LEU A 72 3.43 3.44 1.48
C LEU A 72 2.27 4.44 1.60
N LEU A 73 1.34 4.18 2.53
CA LEU A 73 0.22 5.09 2.78
C LEU A 73 0.72 6.41 3.37
N VAL A 74 1.67 6.37 4.30
CA VAL A 74 2.25 7.57 4.88
C VAL A 74 2.87 8.46 3.80
N LYS A 75 3.68 7.87 2.93
CA LYS A 75 4.30 8.60 1.82
C LYS A 75 3.23 9.19 0.88
N SER A 76 2.21 8.40 0.58
CA SER A 76 1.12 8.83 -0.32
C SER A 76 0.36 10.03 0.26
N ILE A 77 0.07 10.02 1.55
CA ILE A 77 -0.60 11.12 2.22
C ILE A 77 0.28 12.37 2.20
N GLN A 78 1.58 12.23 2.46
CA GLN A 78 2.52 13.35 2.41
C GLN A 78 2.57 13.98 1.02
N GLU A 79 2.64 13.17 -0.02
CA GLU A 79 2.63 13.64 -1.40
C GLU A 79 1.32 14.35 -1.75
N LEU A 80 0.19 13.76 -1.36
CA LEU A 80 -1.12 14.32 -1.60
C LEU A 80 -1.31 15.64 -0.87
N SER A 81 -0.85 15.72 0.38
CA SER A 81 -0.89 16.94 1.18
C SER A 81 -0.10 18.07 0.50
N ALA A 82 1.09 17.75 -0.01
CA ALA A 82 1.91 18.73 -0.73
C ALA A 82 1.24 19.23 -2.01
N LYS A 83 0.61 18.33 -2.75
CA LYS A 83 -0.13 18.71 -3.95
C LYS A 83 -1.32 19.60 -3.64
N LEU A 84 -2.03 19.31 -2.56
CA LEU A 84 -3.17 20.11 -2.12
C LEU A 84 -2.71 21.51 -1.70
N GLU A 85 -1.62 21.61 -0.94
CA GLU A 85 -1.05 22.92 -0.56
C GLU A 85 -0.65 23.74 -1.77
N ALA A 86 -0.07 23.11 -2.79
CA ALA A 86 0.31 23.80 -4.03
C ALA A 86 -0.92 24.35 -4.75
N LEU A 87 -2.01 23.58 -4.80
CA LEU A 87 -3.26 24.02 -5.43
C LEU A 87 -3.91 25.17 -4.64
N GLU A 88 -3.91 25.10 -3.32
CA GLU A 88 -4.42 26.17 -2.46
C GLU A 88 -3.63 27.45 -2.65
N CYS A 89 -2.32 27.34 -2.73
CA CYS A 89 -1.44 28.50 -2.98
C CYS A 89 -1.75 29.16 -4.32
N GLN A 90 -2.01 28.36 -5.36
CA GLN A 90 -2.40 28.89 -6.68
C GLN A 90 -3.73 29.61 -6.63
N CYS A 91 -4.69 29.08 -5.88
CA CYS A 91 -5.99 29.73 -5.72
C CYS A 91 -5.87 31.08 -5.02
N GLU A 92 -5.00 31.21 -4.02
CA GLU A 92 -4.78 32.45 -3.28
C GLU A 92 -4.16 33.54 -4.15
N LYS A 93 -3.42 33.15 -5.20
CA LYS A 93 -2.76 34.11 -6.10
C LYS A 93 -3.68 34.70 -7.15
N LYS A 94 -4.90 34.20 -7.24
CA LYS A 94 -5.92 34.75 -8.11
C LYS A 94 -6.72 35.83 -7.41
#